data_98f765f72769c75d3ff3eff85b2d2058
#
_entry.id   98f765f72769c75d3ff3eff85b2d2058
#
_cell.length_a   1.000
_cell.length_b   1.000
_cell.length_c   1.000
_cell.angle_alpha   90.00
_cell.angle_beta   90.00
_cell.angle_gamma   90.00
#
_symmetry.space_group_name_H-M   'P 1'
#
loop_
_entity.id
_entity.type
_entity.pdbx_description
1 polymer ?
#
loop_
_entity_poly.entity_id
_entity_poly.type
_entity_poly.pdbx_seq_one_letter_code
_entity_poly.pdbx_strand_id
1 'polypeptide(L)' 'MDTELFADLERRVETLVERYTSLKRENDLLREENSRLLEERDAVKSRIDGVLRKLEGI' A
#
# COMPACT_ATOMS: atom_id res chain seq x y z
N MET A 1 37.11 24.01 -9.09
CA MET A 1 36.06 23.07 -8.71
C MET A 1 34.92 23.17 -9.70
N ASP A 2 34.42 22.05 -10.14
CA ASP A 2 33.40 22.02 -11.20
C ASP A 2 32.00 22.25 -10.60
N THR A 3 31.46 23.46 -10.80
CA THR A 3 30.12 23.83 -10.32
C THR A 3 29.02 23.05 -11.03
N GLU A 4 29.24 22.63 -12.28
CA GLU A 4 28.28 21.81 -13.03
C GLU A 4 28.14 20.43 -12.42
N LEU A 5 29.23 19.87 -11.92
CA LEU A 5 29.23 18.57 -11.24
C LEU A 5 28.39 18.63 -9.97
N PHE A 6 28.55 19.68 -9.18
CA PHE A 6 27.76 19.88 -7.97
C PHE A 6 26.28 20.11 -8.27
N ALA A 7 25.98 20.90 -9.29
CA ALA A 7 24.59 21.12 -9.71
C ALA A 7 23.93 19.83 -10.20
N ASP A 8 24.65 19.00 -10.92
CA ASP A 8 24.16 17.70 -11.38
C ASP A 8 23.91 16.77 -10.19
N LEU A 9 24.83 16.75 -9.24
CA LEU A 9 24.70 15.94 -8.02
C LEU A 9 23.48 16.37 -7.20
N GLU A 10 23.28 17.67 -7.02
CA GLU A 10 22.10 18.21 -6.32
C GLU A 10 20.80 17.76 -6.98
N ARG A 11 20.72 17.83 -8.30
CA ARG A 11 19.52 17.38 -9.04
C ARG A 11 19.27 15.88 -8.84
N ARG A 12 20.31 15.08 -8.83
CA ARG A 12 20.18 13.64 -8.60
C ARG A 12 19.67 13.34 -7.20
N VAL A 13 20.18 14.07 -6.22
CA VAL A 13 19.74 13.93 -4.82
C VAL A 13 18.27 14.33 -4.70
N GLU A 14 17.88 15.46 -5.28
CA GLU A 14 16.49 15.92 -5.27
C GLU A 14 15.55 14.91 -5.90
N THR A 15 15.94 14.34 -7.03
CA THR A 15 15.17 13.29 -7.71
C THR A 15 15.01 12.06 -6.84
N LEU A 16 16.08 11.63 -6.17
CA LEU A 16 16.03 10.50 -5.26
C LEU A 16 15.09 10.75 -4.08
N VAL A 17 15.13 11.95 -3.50
CA VAL A 17 14.25 12.34 -2.40
C VAL A 17 12.79 12.32 -2.85
N GLU A 18 12.50 12.88 -4.02
CA GLU A 18 11.16 12.90 -4.58
C GLU A 18 10.62 11.47 -4.81
N ARG A 19 11.45 10.61 -5.39
CA ARG A 19 11.09 9.20 -5.62
C ARG A 19 10.87 8.45 -4.32
N TYR A 20 11.71 8.69 -3.35
CA TYR A 20 11.58 8.08 -2.02
C TYR A 20 10.24 8.49 -1.39
N THR A 21 9.93 9.77 -1.42
CA THR A 21 8.69 10.31 -0.86
C THR A 21 7.47 9.72 -1.55
N SER A 22 7.50 9.62 -2.88
CA SER A 22 6.42 9.02 -3.67
C SER A 22 6.24 7.54 -3.35
N LEU A 23 7.33 6.78 -3.26
CA LEU A 23 7.29 5.36 -2.94
C LEU A 23 6.79 5.12 -1.53
N LYS A 24 7.18 5.95 -0.58
CA LYS A 24 6.69 5.85 0.79
C LYS A 24 5.18 6.06 0.87
N ARG A 25 4.69 7.08 0.17
CA ARG A 25 3.25 7.38 0.09
C ARG A 25 2.48 6.22 -0.55
N GLU A 26 2.98 5.71 -1.66
CA GLU A 26 2.40 4.57 -2.35
C GLU A 26 2.38 3.33 -1.46
N ASN A 27 3.46 3.09 -0.73
CA ASN A 27 3.55 1.97 0.21
C ASN A 27 2.50 2.08 1.31
N ASP A 28 2.32 3.27 1.88
CA ASP A 28 1.31 3.52 2.92
C ASP A 28 -0.10 3.28 2.39
N LEU A 29 -0.40 3.77 1.18
CA LEU A 29 -1.69 3.54 0.52
C LEU A 29 -1.94 2.06 0.27
N LEU A 30 -0.94 1.32 -0.20
CA LEU A 30 -1.05 -0.12 -0.44
C LEU A 30 -1.28 -0.90 0.86
N ARG A 31 -0.67 -0.48 1.95
CA ARG A 31 -0.89 -1.09 3.27
C ARG A 31 -2.32 -0.89 3.75
N GLU A 32 -2.85 0.32 3.59
CA GLU A 32 -4.24 0.63 3.94
C GLU A 32 -5.21 -0.19 3.11
N GLU A 33 -4.98 -0.25 1.80
CA GLU A 33 -5.80 -1.03 0.89
C GLU A 33 -5.74 -2.52 1.22
N ASN A 34 -4.56 -3.03 1.52
CA ASN A 34 -4.37 -4.43 1.90
C ASN A 34 -5.13 -4.77 3.19
N SER A 35 -5.05 -3.90 4.21
CA SER A 35 -5.79 -4.07 5.46
C SER A 35 -7.30 -4.09 5.21
N ARG A 36 -7.80 -3.18 4.39
CA ARG A 36 -9.22 -3.11 4.03
C ARG A 36 -9.68 -4.37 3.31
N LEU A 37 -8.90 -4.85 2.35
CA LEU A 37 -9.22 -6.07 1.61
C LEU A 37 -9.24 -7.30 2.50
N LEU A 38 -8.35 -7.39 3.48
CA LEU A 38 -8.35 -8.46 4.46
C LEU A 38 -9.60 -8.44 5.34
N GLU A 39 -10.02 -7.26 5.79
CA GLU A 39 -11.26 -7.09 6.55
C GLU A 39 -12.49 -7.48 5.74
N GLU A 40 -12.55 -7.07 4.47
CA GLU A 40 -13.65 -7.44 3.57
C GLU A 40 -13.70 -8.94 3.35
N ARG A 41 -12.55 -9.57 3.17
CA ARG A 41 -12.44 -11.03 3.02
C ARG A 41 -12.96 -11.76 4.25
N ASP A 42 -12.58 -11.30 5.44
CA ASP A 42 -13.01 -11.90 6.69
C ASP A 42 -14.53 -11.72 6.90
N ALA A 43 -15.07 -10.56 6.53
CA ALA A 43 -16.50 -10.29 6.62
C ALA A 43 -17.29 -11.22 5.68
N VAL A 44 -16.85 -11.40 4.45
CA VAL A 44 -17.46 -12.32 3.49
C VAL A 44 -17.40 -13.75 4.00
N LYS A 45 -16.26 -14.17 4.52
CA LYS A 45 -16.08 -15.50 5.10
C LYS A 45 -17.06 -15.75 6.24
N SER A 46 -17.22 -14.79 7.14
CA SER A 46 -18.17 -14.88 8.25
C SER A 46 -19.60 -15.03 7.77
N ARG A 47 -19.98 -14.31 6.71
CA ARG A 47 -21.31 -14.40 6.12
C ARG A 47 -21.56 -15.77 5.50
N ILE A 48 -20.56 -16.32 4.80
CA ILE A 48 -20.63 -17.64 4.21
C ILE A 48 -20.81 -18.68 5.32
N ASP A 49 -20.01 -18.61 6.38
CA ASP A 49 -20.12 -19.52 7.52
C ASP A 49 -21.50 -19.44 8.18
N GLY A 50 -22.07 -18.23 8.29
CA GLY A 50 -23.42 -18.04 8.82
C GLY A 50 -24.50 -18.68 7.96
N VAL A 51 -24.40 -18.56 6.64
CA VAL A 51 -25.33 -19.18 5.69
C VAL A 51 -25.23 -20.69 5.77
N LEU A 52 -24.02 -21.24 5.83
CA LEU A 52 -23.79 -22.69 5.96
C LEU A 52 -24.39 -23.27 7.24
N ARG A 53 -24.28 -22.55 8.36
CA ARG A 53 -24.89 -22.95 9.63
C ARG A 53 -26.42 -23.01 9.53
N LYS A 54 -27.03 -22.04 8.85
CA LYS A 54 -28.46 -22.04 8.63
C LYS A 54 -28.91 -23.24 7.80
N LEU A 55 -28.13 -23.60 6.79
CA LEU A 55 -28.40 -24.78 5.98
C LEU A 55 -28.28 -26.06 6.79
N GLU A 56 -27.30 -26.17 7.68
CA GLU A 56 -27.10 -27.33 8.54
C GLU A 56 -28.26 -27.50 9.55
N GLY A 57 -28.90 -26.41 9.93
CA GLY A 57 -30.05 -26.43 10.83
C GLY A 57 -31.36 -26.91 10.22
N ILE A 58 -31.36 -27.13 8.91
CA ILE A 58 -32.51 -27.65 8.18
C ILE A 58 -32.41 -29.19 8.13
#